data_73b77fb98c57cb386b62709b2f32c598
#
_entry.id   73b77fb98c57cb386b62709b2f32c598
#
_cell.length_a   1.000
_cell.length_b   1.000
_cell.length_c   1.000
_cell.angle_alpha   90.00
_cell.angle_beta   90.00
_cell.angle_gamma   90.00
#
_symmetry.space_group_name_H-M   'P 1'
#
loop_
_entity.id
_entity.type
_entity.pdbx_description
1 polymer ?
#
loop_
_entity_poly.entity_id
_entity_poly.type
_entity_poly.pdbx_seq_one_letter_code
_entity_poly.pdbx_strand_id
1 'polypeptide(L)'
;LHEVATGSVDPTHIIQPIRTVARGRNFSFVEGFVQRIDLKNKKILICSECASCTKVKDMNLDEFDISGKIFKPLKRKKLDYDYLVLAVGGQPNFYKIPGVQDFALPLYSLEDAVKIREHVSRAFEIADHLEDPEIRKRVLTFVVAGAGPTGIEFITELHDWIFHTLIGNFENIKKEDPSLILVEAGHDILPFSAENIRRDARKTLDEMKIEIMVDSPVLGLEKKHVEIGGQNPRRVDTSTLVWAAGVKSNELLDDLNLEK
;
A
#
# COMPACT_ATOMS: atom_id res chain seq x y z
N LEU A 1 -4.76 -5.91 -7.02
CA LEU A 1 -4.11 -4.61 -6.79
C LEU A 1 -2.77 -4.50 -7.49
N HIS A 2 -1.98 -5.58 -7.52
CA HIS A 2 -0.69 -5.61 -8.22
C HIS A 2 -0.85 -5.27 -9.71
N GLU A 3 -1.83 -5.81 -10.41
CA GLU A 3 -2.13 -5.51 -11.81
C GLU A 3 -2.49 -4.03 -12.05
N VAL A 4 -3.17 -3.38 -11.10
CA VAL A 4 -3.44 -1.93 -11.17
C VAL A 4 -2.16 -1.13 -10.94
N ALA A 5 -1.33 -1.55 -9.97
CA ALA A 5 -0.09 -0.88 -9.63
C ALA A 5 0.96 -0.95 -10.77
N THR A 6 0.85 -1.92 -11.67
CA THR A 6 1.70 -2.11 -12.85
C THR A 6 1.03 -1.70 -14.16
N GLY A 7 -0.24 -1.25 -14.10
CA GLY A 7 -0.98 -0.78 -15.26
C GLY A 7 -1.54 -1.87 -16.16
N SER A 8 -1.44 -3.14 -15.78
CA SER A 8 -2.02 -4.27 -16.52
C SER A 8 -3.55 -4.24 -16.50
N VAL A 9 -4.14 -3.69 -15.44
CA VAL A 9 -5.59 -3.52 -15.30
C VAL A 9 -5.91 -2.05 -15.00
N ASP A 10 -6.88 -1.49 -15.74
CA ASP A 10 -7.39 -0.15 -15.45
C ASP A 10 -8.24 -0.15 -14.16
N PRO A 11 -8.01 0.81 -13.22
CA PRO A 11 -8.78 0.90 -11.98
C PRO A 11 -10.29 0.86 -12.16
N THR A 12 -10.80 1.42 -13.25
CA THR A 12 -12.25 1.49 -13.53
C THR A 12 -12.87 0.12 -13.78
N HIS A 13 -12.08 -0.88 -14.20
CA HIS A 13 -12.57 -2.23 -14.42
C HIS A 13 -12.82 -3.02 -13.14
N ILE A 14 -12.22 -2.62 -12.03
CA ILE A 14 -12.38 -3.29 -10.73
C ILE A 14 -13.26 -2.51 -9.74
N ILE A 15 -13.68 -1.29 -10.11
CA ILE A 15 -14.55 -0.46 -9.29
C ILE A 15 -16.02 -0.70 -9.67
N GLN A 16 -16.83 -1.05 -8.68
CA GLN A 16 -18.27 -1.14 -8.87
C GLN A 16 -18.99 -0.19 -7.90
N PRO A 17 -19.76 0.81 -8.41
CA PRO A 17 -20.46 1.74 -7.54
C PRO A 17 -21.48 1.04 -6.66
N ILE A 18 -21.32 1.10 -5.34
CA ILE A 18 -22.20 0.43 -4.37
C ILE A 18 -23.66 0.89 -4.50
N ARG A 19 -23.90 2.15 -4.88
CA ARG A 19 -25.23 2.69 -5.13
C ARG A 19 -25.94 1.99 -6.30
N THR A 20 -25.19 1.54 -7.31
CA THR A 20 -25.71 0.73 -8.40
C THR A 20 -26.07 -0.67 -7.92
N VAL A 21 -25.23 -1.26 -7.08
CA VAL A 21 -25.47 -2.56 -6.46
C VAL A 21 -26.70 -2.54 -5.55
N ALA A 22 -26.91 -1.43 -4.81
CA ALA A 22 -28.06 -1.26 -3.89
C ALA A 22 -29.40 -1.12 -4.62
N ARG A 23 -29.38 -0.73 -5.90
CA ARG A 23 -30.61 -0.46 -6.66
C ARG A 23 -31.43 -1.74 -6.82
N GLY A 24 -32.71 -1.70 -6.38
CA GLY A 24 -33.61 -2.85 -6.44
C GLY A 24 -33.34 -3.95 -5.41
N ARG A 25 -32.45 -3.71 -4.43
CA ARG A 25 -32.14 -4.64 -3.33
C ARG A 25 -32.60 -4.06 -1.99
N ASN A 26 -32.86 -4.91 -1.02
CA ASN A 26 -33.37 -4.51 0.30
C ASN A 26 -32.21 -4.08 1.23
N PHE A 27 -31.42 -3.07 0.82
CA PHE A 27 -30.46 -2.42 1.70
C PHE A 27 -30.26 -0.95 1.31
N SER A 28 -29.82 -0.14 2.28
CA SER A 28 -29.49 1.26 2.07
C SER A 28 -27.99 1.48 2.25
N PHE A 29 -27.38 2.26 1.37
CA PHE A 29 -25.98 2.67 1.49
C PHE A 29 -25.90 4.07 2.11
N VAL A 30 -25.09 4.20 3.16
CA VAL A 30 -24.75 5.47 3.80
C VAL A 30 -23.25 5.67 3.69
N GLU A 31 -22.84 6.68 2.95
CA GLU A 31 -21.45 7.09 2.82
C GLU A 31 -21.03 7.93 4.03
N GLY A 32 -19.86 7.63 4.58
CA GLY A 32 -19.29 8.38 5.69
C GLY A 32 -18.28 7.59 6.50
N PHE A 33 -17.59 8.31 7.37
CA PHE A 33 -16.61 7.73 8.30
C PHE A 33 -17.27 7.38 9.63
N VAL A 34 -17.13 6.16 10.09
CA VAL A 34 -17.56 5.75 11.44
C VAL A 34 -16.60 6.35 12.45
N GLN A 35 -17.08 7.30 13.24
CA GLN A 35 -16.30 7.97 14.29
C GLN A 35 -16.31 7.20 15.60
N ARG A 36 -17.47 6.63 15.94
CA ARG A 36 -17.67 5.91 17.20
C ARG A 36 -18.78 4.88 17.07
N ILE A 37 -18.56 3.74 17.73
CA ILE A 37 -19.56 2.70 17.91
C ILE A 37 -19.87 2.58 19.41
N ASP A 38 -21.14 2.74 19.77
CA ASP A 38 -21.65 2.54 21.12
C ASP A 38 -22.37 1.18 21.16
N LEU A 39 -21.64 0.15 21.60
CA LEU A 39 -22.17 -1.21 21.67
C LEU A 39 -23.30 -1.35 22.70
N LYS A 40 -23.22 -0.60 23.81
CA LYS A 40 -24.21 -0.64 24.88
C LYS A 40 -25.56 -0.09 24.46
N ASN A 41 -25.55 1.04 23.76
CA ASN A 41 -26.76 1.72 23.29
C ASN A 41 -27.10 1.37 21.84
N LYS A 42 -26.36 0.47 21.21
CA LYS A 42 -26.55 0.03 19.81
C LYS A 42 -26.63 1.19 18.82
N LYS A 43 -25.64 2.09 18.88
CA LYS A 43 -25.58 3.29 18.04
C LYS A 43 -24.23 3.45 17.34
N ILE A 44 -24.29 3.95 16.13
CA ILE A 44 -23.10 4.30 15.33
C ILE A 44 -23.14 5.79 15.05
N LEU A 45 -22.06 6.49 15.30
CA LEU A 45 -21.85 7.88 14.90
C LEU A 45 -21.06 7.93 13.61
N ILE A 46 -21.66 8.52 12.58
CA ILE A 46 -21.07 8.67 11.24
C ILE A 46 -20.88 10.14 10.93
N CYS A 47 -19.75 10.49 10.34
CA CYS A 47 -19.47 11.80 9.75
C CYS A 47 -19.37 11.67 8.22
N SER A 48 -20.12 12.50 7.50
CA SER A 48 -20.26 12.37 6.03
C SER A 48 -19.16 13.06 5.22
N GLU A 49 -18.28 13.87 5.81
CA GLU A 49 -17.41 14.77 5.04
C GLU A 49 -15.94 14.85 5.54
N CYS A 50 -15.45 13.87 6.31
CA CYS A 50 -14.13 14.03 6.92
C CYS A 50 -13.20 12.84 6.74
N ALA A 51 -12.28 12.92 5.79
CA ALA A 51 -11.13 12.02 5.72
C ALA A 51 -10.10 12.26 6.86
N SER A 52 -10.14 13.40 7.54
CA SER A 52 -9.22 13.78 8.63
C SER A 52 -9.85 13.74 10.03
N CYS A 53 -11.09 13.27 10.17
CA CYS A 53 -11.83 13.22 11.46
C CYS A 53 -11.21 12.30 12.52
N THR A 54 -10.21 11.50 12.19
CA THR A 54 -9.51 10.65 13.17
C THR A 54 -8.69 11.42 14.21
N LYS A 55 -8.45 12.72 14.00
CA LYS A 55 -7.66 13.57 14.92
C LYS A 55 -8.46 14.60 15.68
N VAL A 56 -9.79 14.65 15.52
CA VAL A 56 -10.61 15.73 16.11
C VAL A 56 -11.31 15.25 17.37
N LYS A 57 -10.55 14.97 18.43
CA LYS A 57 -11.13 14.79 19.77
C LYS A 57 -11.63 16.11 20.40
N ASP A 58 -11.11 17.28 20.00
CA ASP A 58 -11.30 18.55 20.71
C ASP A 58 -11.43 19.80 19.79
N MET A 59 -11.93 19.68 18.57
CA MET A 59 -12.08 20.88 17.74
C MET A 59 -13.49 21.46 17.79
N ASN A 60 -13.56 22.74 18.13
CA ASN A 60 -14.76 23.56 17.99
C ASN A 60 -15.05 23.71 16.48
N LEU A 61 -16.14 23.09 16.02
CA LEU A 61 -16.40 22.82 14.59
C LEU A 61 -17.01 24.02 13.83
N ASP A 62 -17.05 25.19 14.46
CA ASP A 62 -17.66 26.39 13.87
C ASP A 62 -16.65 27.27 13.10
N GLU A 63 -15.35 26.95 13.14
CA GLU A 63 -14.29 27.76 12.53
C GLU A 63 -13.31 26.92 11.71
N PHE A 64 -13.64 26.57 10.46
CA PHE A 64 -12.64 26.06 9.52
C PHE A 64 -12.79 26.64 8.12
N ASP A 65 -11.89 27.56 7.79
CA ASP A 65 -11.61 28.01 6.43
C ASP A 65 -10.20 27.56 6.02
N ILE A 66 -10.09 26.58 5.11
CA ILE A 66 -8.79 26.15 4.56
C ILE A 66 -8.53 26.75 3.17
N SER A 67 -9.47 27.43 2.53
CA SER A 67 -9.27 27.93 1.16
C SER A 67 -10.26 29.00 0.72
N GLY A 68 -10.85 29.76 1.67
CA GLY A 68 -11.91 30.74 1.35
C GLY A 68 -13.21 30.09 0.89
N LYS A 69 -13.39 28.79 1.05
CA LYS A 69 -14.65 28.09 0.82
C LYS A 69 -15.29 27.76 2.15
N ILE A 70 -16.46 28.31 2.39
CA ILE A 70 -17.28 28.00 3.57
C ILE A 70 -17.65 26.51 3.52
N PHE A 71 -17.02 25.69 4.35
CA PHE A 71 -17.46 24.32 4.55
C PHE A 71 -18.79 24.32 5.28
N LYS A 72 -19.81 23.68 4.70
CA LYS A 72 -21.04 23.38 5.41
C LYS A 72 -20.72 22.57 6.66
N PRO A 73 -21.39 22.82 7.81
CA PRO A 73 -21.11 22.08 9.04
C PRO A 73 -21.23 20.58 8.80
N LEU A 74 -20.22 19.84 9.27
CA LEU A 74 -20.11 18.39 9.14
C LEU A 74 -21.42 17.71 9.59
N LYS A 75 -22.14 17.09 8.67
CA LYS A 75 -23.37 16.37 9.00
C LYS A 75 -23.00 15.08 9.73
N ARG A 76 -23.13 15.11 11.05
CA ARG A 76 -23.08 13.92 11.88
C ARG A 76 -24.43 13.21 11.85
N LYS A 77 -24.43 11.92 11.59
CA LYS A 77 -25.63 11.08 11.60
C LYS A 77 -25.44 9.99 12.65
N LYS A 78 -26.45 9.81 13.49
CA LYS A 78 -26.53 8.65 14.38
C LYS A 78 -27.40 7.60 13.70
N LEU A 79 -26.92 6.35 13.69
CA LEU A 79 -27.68 5.21 13.22
C LEU A 79 -27.88 4.25 14.39
N ASP A 80 -29.11 3.83 14.59
CA ASP A 80 -29.45 2.74 15.50
C ASP A 80 -29.36 1.40 14.76
N TYR A 81 -29.05 0.31 15.46
CA TYR A 81 -29.00 -1.03 14.88
C TYR A 81 -29.50 -2.10 15.85
N ASP A 82 -30.05 -3.18 15.33
CA ASP A 82 -30.37 -4.37 16.10
C ASP A 82 -29.20 -5.34 16.13
N TYR A 83 -28.55 -5.50 14.98
CA TYR A 83 -27.36 -6.32 14.75
C TYR A 83 -26.33 -5.48 14.02
N LEU A 84 -25.05 -5.65 14.37
CA LEU A 84 -23.94 -4.95 13.77
C LEU A 84 -22.89 -5.93 13.25
N VAL A 85 -22.58 -5.85 11.96
CA VAL A 85 -21.45 -6.54 11.34
C VAL A 85 -20.33 -5.56 11.12
N LEU A 86 -19.16 -5.82 11.70
CA LEU A 86 -17.96 -5.01 11.55
C LEU A 86 -17.08 -5.62 10.45
N ALA A 87 -17.11 -5.01 9.28
CA ALA A 87 -16.32 -5.41 8.12
C ALA A 87 -15.42 -4.24 7.67
N VAL A 88 -14.66 -3.68 8.62
CA VAL A 88 -13.87 -2.45 8.46
C VAL A 88 -12.49 -2.66 7.82
N GLY A 89 -12.18 -3.91 7.43
CA GLY A 89 -10.89 -4.25 6.84
C GLY A 89 -9.71 -4.10 7.82
N GLY A 90 -8.51 -4.09 7.28
CA GLY A 90 -7.28 -3.88 8.03
C GLY A 90 -6.61 -2.54 7.66
N GLN A 91 -5.34 -2.46 8.01
CA GLN A 91 -4.44 -1.34 7.68
C GLN A 91 -3.03 -1.90 7.44
N PRO A 92 -2.19 -1.25 6.65
CA PRO A 92 -0.77 -1.62 6.56
C PRO A 92 -0.13 -1.61 7.94
N ASN A 93 0.64 -2.64 8.25
CA ASN A 93 1.43 -2.70 9.47
C ASN A 93 2.89 -2.37 9.16
N PHE A 94 3.35 -1.21 9.62
CA PHE A 94 4.72 -0.76 9.43
C PHE A 94 5.65 -1.16 10.58
N TYR A 95 5.17 -1.97 11.53
CA TYR A 95 5.92 -2.50 12.68
C TYR A 95 6.71 -1.44 13.46
N LYS A 96 6.33 -0.17 13.37
CA LYS A 96 7.03 0.98 13.96
C LYS A 96 8.48 1.11 13.50
N ILE A 97 8.81 0.59 12.33
CA ILE A 97 10.15 0.71 11.75
C ILE A 97 10.38 2.18 11.35
N PRO A 98 11.50 2.80 11.78
CA PRO A 98 11.78 4.21 11.51
C PRO A 98 11.68 4.54 10.02
N GLY A 99 10.95 5.59 9.68
CA GLY A 99 10.79 6.14 8.33
C GLY A 99 9.91 5.31 7.37
N VAL A 100 9.56 4.07 7.70
CA VAL A 100 8.76 3.23 6.78
C VAL A 100 7.36 3.81 6.59
N GLN A 101 6.70 4.27 7.66
CA GLN A 101 5.39 4.90 7.56
C GLN A 101 5.41 6.21 6.76
N ASP A 102 6.53 6.93 6.76
CA ASP A 102 6.64 8.25 6.14
C ASP A 102 7.05 8.19 4.67
N PHE A 103 7.83 7.18 4.28
CA PHE A 103 8.49 7.12 2.97
C PHE A 103 8.19 5.88 2.13
N ALA A 104 7.66 4.79 2.71
CA ALA A 104 7.30 3.62 1.93
C ALA A 104 5.96 3.81 1.21
N LEU A 105 5.80 3.10 0.11
CA LEU A 105 4.56 3.00 -0.66
C LEU A 105 3.84 1.70 -0.25
N PRO A 106 2.78 1.76 0.57
CA PRO A 106 2.04 0.54 0.90
C PRO A 106 1.31 0.01 -0.32
N LEU A 107 1.19 -1.31 -0.44
CA LEU A 107 0.35 -1.98 -1.44
C LEU A 107 -0.86 -2.61 -0.73
N TYR A 108 -1.83 -1.80 -0.37
CA TYR A 108 -2.99 -2.26 0.41
C TYR A 108 -4.34 -1.85 -0.21
N SER A 109 -4.47 -0.62 -0.65
CA SER A 109 -5.69 -0.08 -1.25
C SER A 109 -5.54 0.18 -2.75
N LEU A 110 -6.65 0.42 -3.43
CA LEU A 110 -6.63 0.83 -4.84
C LEU A 110 -5.89 2.17 -5.02
N GLU A 111 -6.06 3.08 -4.09
CA GLU A 111 -5.36 4.37 -4.10
C GLU A 111 -3.84 4.19 -3.98
N ASP A 112 -3.39 3.24 -3.15
CA ASP A 112 -1.98 2.89 -3.04
C ASP A 112 -1.44 2.32 -4.36
N ALA A 113 -2.19 1.43 -5.00
CA ALA A 113 -1.80 0.85 -6.28
C ALA A 113 -1.62 1.93 -7.38
N VAL A 114 -2.54 2.90 -7.44
CA VAL A 114 -2.43 4.04 -8.36
C VAL A 114 -1.20 4.89 -8.05
N LYS A 115 -0.94 5.20 -6.77
CA LYS A 115 0.25 5.95 -6.34
C LYS A 115 1.55 5.23 -6.70
N ILE A 116 1.60 3.91 -6.54
CA ILE A 116 2.78 3.11 -6.93
C ILE A 116 3.00 3.22 -8.44
N ARG A 117 1.95 3.06 -9.25
CA ARG A 117 2.03 3.20 -10.70
C ARG A 117 2.58 4.56 -11.13
N GLU A 118 2.02 5.64 -10.58
CA GLU A 118 2.47 7.00 -10.86
C GLU A 118 3.93 7.20 -10.43
N HIS A 119 4.31 6.68 -9.27
CA HIS A 119 5.67 6.78 -8.76
C HIS A 119 6.68 6.06 -9.65
N VAL A 120 6.41 4.82 -10.06
CA VAL A 120 7.28 4.04 -10.95
C VAL A 120 7.41 4.73 -12.31
N SER A 121 6.29 5.15 -12.92
CA SER A 121 6.33 5.89 -14.18
C SER A 121 7.20 7.15 -14.07
N ARG A 122 7.02 7.91 -13.00
CA ARG A 122 7.81 9.13 -12.76
C ARG A 122 9.29 8.83 -12.49
N ALA A 123 9.62 7.70 -11.87
CA ALA A 123 11.00 7.29 -11.67
C ALA A 123 11.71 7.08 -13.01
N PHE A 124 11.06 6.47 -14.00
CA PHE A 124 11.60 6.29 -15.35
C PHE A 124 11.76 7.64 -16.08
N GLU A 125 10.76 8.53 -16.02
CA GLU A 125 10.87 9.88 -16.59
C GLU A 125 12.08 10.66 -16.03
N ILE A 126 12.27 10.59 -14.70
CA ILE A 126 13.41 11.24 -14.04
C ILE A 126 14.72 10.58 -14.45
N ALA A 127 14.79 9.26 -14.46
CA ALA A 127 16.01 8.51 -14.76
C ALA A 127 16.51 8.74 -16.19
N ASP A 128 15.61 8.90 -17.15
CA ASP A 128 15.96 9.16 -18.56
C ASP A 128 16.73 10.48 -18.73
N HIS A 129 16.48 11.47 -17.85
CA HIS A 129 17.14 12.78 -17.89
C HIS A 129 18.36 12.90 -16.95
N LEU A 130 18.67 11.86 -16.17
CA LEU A 130 19.80 11.90 -15.25
C LEU A 130 21.12 11.56 -15.96
N GLU A 131 22.12 12.43 -15.83
CA GLU A 131 23.48 12.18 -16.32
C GLU A 131 24.32 11.35 -15.33
N ASP A 132 24.08 11.53 -14.01
CA ASP A 132 24.79 10.82 -12.95
C ASP A 132 24.33 9.35 -12.85
N PRO A 133 25.20 8.36 -13.15
CA PRO A 133 24.85 6.97 -13.17
C PRO A 133 24.48 6.41 -11.78
N GLU A 134 25.06 6.92 -10.70
CA GLU A 134 24.76 6.49 -9.34
C GLU A 134 23.37 6.96 -8.90
N ILE A 135 23.01 8.19 -9.27
CA ILE A 135 21.67 8.73 -9.00
C ILE A 135 20.64 7.98 -9.85
N ARG A 136 20.94 7.72 -11.12
CA ARG A 136 20.06 6.94 -12.03
C ARG A 136 19.82 5.54 -11.48
N LYS A 137 20.89 4.84 -11.08
CA LYS A 137 20.80 3.51 -10.47
C LYS A 137 19.92 3.50 -9.22
N ARG A 138 20.11 4.47 -8.32
CA ARG A 138 19.26 4.60 -7.11
C ARG A 138 17.78 4.79 -7.46
N VAL A 139 17.46 5.63 -8.45
CA VAL A 139 16.09 5.91 -8.88
C VAL A 139 15.44 4.69 -9.51
N LEU A 140 16.20 3.88 -10.25
CA LEU A 140 15.76 2.65 -10.91
C LEU A 140 15.95 1.38 -10.06
N THR A 141 16.34 1.51 -8.80
CA THR A 141 16.34 0.41 -7.84
C THR A 141 15.02 0.39 -7.10
N PHE A 142 14.26 -0.70 -7.25
CA PHE A 142 12.96 -0.92 -6.62
C PHE A 142 13.07 -2.02 -5.59
N VAL A 143 12.73 -1.71 -4.35
CA VAL A 143 12.73 -2.68 -3.25
C VAL A 143 11.30 -3.00 -2.87
N VAL A 144 10.98 -4.28 -2.74
CA VAL A 144 9.68 -4.76 -2.25
C VAL A 144 9.91 -5.48 -0.94
N ALA A 145 9.28 -5.02 0.13
CA ALA A 145 9.33 -5.64 1.45
C ALA A 145 8.13 -6.55 1.68
N GLY A 146 8.40 -7.80 1.99
CA GLY A 146 7.44 -8.88 2.21
C GLY A 146 7.33 -9.82 1.01
N ALA A 147 7.76 -11.08 1.20
CA ALA A 147 7.74 -12.13 0.18
C ALA A 147 6.55 -13.11 0.38
N GLY A 148 5.42 -12.60 0.89
CA GLY A 148 4.13 -13.28 0.81
C GLY A 148 3.53 -13.20 -0.61
N PRO A 149 2.32 -13.77 -0.83
CA PRO A 149 1.68 -13.76 -2.16
C PRO A 149 1.64 -12.38 -2.81
N THR A 150 1.20 -11.37 -2.08
CA THR A 150 1.08 -9.99 -2.61
C THR A 150 2.42 -9.42 -3.08
N GLY A 151 3.50 -9.62 -2.32
CA GLY A 151 4.81 -9.11 -2.71
C GLY A 151 5.40 -9.84 -3.91
N ILE A 152 5.22 -11.16 -3.98
CA ILE A 152 5.64 -11.98 -5.13
C ILE A 152 4.88 -11.59 -6.39
N GLU A 153 3.55 -11.51 -6.33
CA GLU A 153 2.70 -11.11 -7.46
C GLU A 153 3.07 -9.71 -7.94
N PHE A 154 3.27 -8.77 -7.01
CA PHE A 154 3.62 -7.41 -7.39
C PHE A 154 5.01 -7.31 -8.03
N ILE A 155 6.04 -7.95 -7.48
CA ILE A 155 7.40 -7.80 -8.00
C ILE A 155 7.55 -8.48 -9.37
N THR A 156 6.84 -9.58 -9.63
CA THR A 156 6.82 -10.24 -10.95
C THR A 156 6.10 -9.39 -11.98
N GLU A 157 4.94 -8.83 -11.65
CA GLU A 157 4.21 -7.89 -12.52
C GLU A 157 5.01 -6.60 -12.76
N LEU A 158 5.70 -6.10 -11.74
CA LEU A 158 6.57 -4.94 -11.87
C LEU A 158 7.73 -5.22 -12.83
N HIS A 159 8.35 -6.41 -12.73
CA HIS A 159 9.37 -6.86 -13.66
C HIS A 159 8.84 -6.84 -15.10
N ASP A 160 7.70 -7.47 -15.33
CA ASP A 160 7.13 -7.56 -16.67
C ASP A 160 6.76 -6.18 -17.23
N TRP A 161 6.20 -5.31 -16.42
CA TRP A 161 5.91 -3.94 -16.83
C TRP A 161 7.18 -3.16 -17.17
N ILE A 162 8.22 -3.26 -16.34
CA ILE A 162 9.51 -2.59 -16.60
C ILE A 162 10.15 -3.11 -17.86
N PHE A 163 10.37 -4.42 -17.98
CA PHE A 163 11.22 -5.00 -19.02
C PHE A 163 10.51 -5.23 -20.36
N HIS A 164 9.19 -5.36 -20.37
CA HIS A 164 8.41 -5.55 -21.60
C HIS A 164 7.69 -4.28 -22.08
N THR A 165 7.50 -3.28 -21.21
CA THR A 165 6.73 -2.08 -21.57
C THR A 165 7.52 -0.79 -21.38
N LEU A 166 8.06 -0.53 -20.17
CA LEU A 166 8.63 0.79 -19.88
C LEU A 166 9.96 1.03 -20.61
N ILE A 167 10.92 0.13 -20.50
CA ILE A 167 12.29 0.32 -21.03
C ILE A 167 12.25 0.71 -22.52
N GLY A 168 11.33 0.12 -23.29
CA GLY A 168 11.23 0.40 -24.73
C GLY A 168 10.78 1.82 -25.09
N ASN A 169 10.31 2.60 -24.12
CA ASN A 169 9.83 3.96 -24.32
C ASN A 169 10.86 5.04 -23.95
N PHE A 170 12.02 4.66 -23.41
CA PHE A 170 13.06 5.60 -22.94
C PHE A 170 14.38 5.38 -23.69
N GLU A 171 14.96 6.44 -24.20
CA GLU A 171 16.15 6.36 -25.05
C GLU A 171 17.46 6.15 -24.25
N ASN A 172 17.50 6.71 -23.02
CA ASN A 172 18.70 6.72 -22.20
C ASN A 172 18.73 5.63 -21.12
N ILE A 173 17.68 4.80 -21.02
CA ILE A 173 17.57 3.72 -20.04
C ILE A 173 17.86 2.38 -20.71
N LYS A 174 18.86 1.67 -20.19
CA LYS A 174 19.25 0.34 -20.67
C LYS A 174 18.59 -0.77 -19.85
N LYS A 175 18.57 -1.99 -20.41
CA LYS A 175 17.98 -3.16 -19.72
C LYS A 175 18.69 -3.54 -18.41
N GLU A 176 19.95 -3.17 -18.27
CA GLU A 176 20.76 -3.40 -17.08
C GLU A 176 20.62 -2.35 -15.99
N ASP A 177 19.96 -1.20 -16.26
CA ASP A 177 19.82 -0.10 -15.29
C ASP A 177 18.82 -0.40 -14.18
N PRO A 178 17.60 -0.96 -14.45
CA PRO A 178 16.66 -1.28 -13.38
C PRO A 178 17.11 -2.48 -12.54
N SER A 179 16.93 -2.37 -11.23
CA SER A 179 17.19 -3.44 -10.25
C SER A 179 15.96 -3.69 -9.39
N LEU A 180 15.59 -4.97 -9.25
CA LEU A 180 14.46 -5.42 -8.45
C LEU A 180 14.97 -6.28 -7.29
N ILE A 181 14.60 -5.91 -6.06
CA ILE A 181 15.02 -6.56 -4.84
C ILE A 181 13.80 -6.91 -4.00
N LEU A 182 13.63 -8.20 -3.68
CA LEU A 182 12.60 -8.70 -2.79
C LEU A 182 13.20 -8.99 -1.42
N VAL A 183 12.71 -8.34 -0.38
CA VAL A 183 13.23 -8.44 0.98
C VAL A 183 12.19 -9.13 1.87
N GLU A 184 12.60 -10.15 2.60
CA GLU A 184 11.76 -10.92 3.52
C GLU A 184 12.46 -11.08 4.88
N ALA A 185 11.74 -10.76 5.95
CA ALA A 185 12.24 -10.92 7.31
C ALA A 185 12.32 -12.40 7.74
N GLY A 186 11.46 -13.24 7.18
CA GLY A 186 11.42 -14.67 7.43
C GLY A 186 12.46 -15.46 6.64
N HIS A 187 12.56 -16.75 6.97
CA HIS A 187 13.55 -17.67 6.38
C HIS A 187 13.29 -18.04 4.93
N ASP A 188 12.07 -17.86 4.43
CA ASP A 188 11.70 -18.25 3.07
C ASP A 188 10.61 -17.36 2.49
N ILE A 189 10.52 -17.34 1.17
CA ILE A 189 9.39 -16.73 0.44
C ILE A 189 8.15 -17.62 0.60
N LEU A 190 6.95 -17.05 0.50
CA LEU A 190 5.68 -17.79 0.57
C LEU A 190 5.62 -18.77 1.75
N PRO A 191 5.85 -18.34 3.01
CA PRO A 191 6.08 -19.23 4.16
C PRO A 191 4.94 -20.21 4.45
N PHE A 192 3.73 -19.89 4.01
CA PHE A 192 2.54 -20.75 4.21
C PHE A 192 2.21 -21.64 3.00
N SER A 193 3.02 -21.60 1.94
CA SER A 193 2.82 -22.41 0.73
C SER A 193 3.56 -23.73 0.82
N ALA A 194 3.14 -24.71 0.01
CA ALA A 194 3.86 -25.99 -0.11
C ALA A 194 5.27 -25.78 -0.70
N GLU A 195 6.20 -26.67 -0.35
CA GLU A 195 7.62 -26.56 -0.74
C GLU A 195 7.82 -26.52 -2.26
N ASN A 196 7.06 -27.31 -3.02
CA ASN A 196 7.11 -27.27 -4.48
C ASN A 196 6.74 -25.90 -5.04
N ILE A 197 5.73 -25.22 -4.47
CA ILE A 197 5.32 -23.87 -4.88
C ILE A 197 6.42 -22.86 -4.57
N ARG A 198 7.01 -22.92 -3.38
CA ARG A 198 8.14 -22.04 -3.01
C ARG A 198 9.33 -22.23 -3.94
N ARG A 199 9.68 -23.47 -4.23
CA ARG A 199 10.78 -23.79 -5.15
C ARG A 199 10.52 -23.25 -6.57
N ASP A 200 9.32 -23.45 -7.08
CA ASP A 200 8.95 -22.98 -8.42
C ASP A 200 8.91 -21.45 -8.48
N ALA A 201 8.39 -20.79 -7.44
CA ALA A 201 8.44 -19.33 -7.32
C ALA A 201 9.87 -18.79 -7.28
N ARG A 202 10.79 -19.41 -6.48
CA ARG A 202 12.20 -19.03 -6.46
C ARG A 202 12.83 -19.13 -7.84
N LYS A 203 12.60 -20.26 -8.52
CA LYS A 203 13.13 -20.47 -9.88
C LYS A 203 12.66 -19.36 -10.83
N THR A 204 11.39 -19.00 -10.80
CA THR A 204 10.83 -17.90 -11.63
C THR A 204 11.50 -16.57 -11.30
N LEU A 205 11.63 -16.23 -10.02
CA LEU A 205 12.27 -14.98 -9.59
C LEU A 205 13.77 -14.94 -10.00
N ASP A 206 14.48 -16.06 -9.92
CA ASP A 206 15.88 -16.18 -10.37
C ASP A 206 16.00 -16.00 -11.89
N GLU A 207 15.10 -16.61 -12.68
CA GLU A 207 15.03 -16.43 -14.15
C GLU A 207 14.77 -14.97 -14.52
N MET A 208 13.95 -14.25 -13.74
CA MET A 208 13.69 -12.81 -13.86
C MET A 208 14.85 -11.95 -13.32
N LYS A 209 15.90 -12.55 -12.74
CA LYS A 209 17.02 -11.82 -12.11
C LYS A 209 16.59 -10.89 -10.97
N ILE A 210 15.53 -11.24 -10.26
CA ILE A 210 15.08 -10.55 -9.07
C ILE A 210 15.94 -11.01 -7.89
N GLU A 211 16.60 -10.08 -7.22
CA GLU A 211 17.38 -10.39 -6.04
C GLU A 211 16.47 -10.73 -4.87
N ILE A 212 16.65 -11.91 -4.26
CA ILE A 212 15.87 -12.36 -3.10
C ILE A 212 16.73 -12.29 -1.84
N MET A 213 16.27 -11.54 -0.84
CA MET A 213 16.91 -11.44 0.47
C MET A 213 15.96 -11.97 1.54
N VAL A 214 16.18 -13.20 1.99
CA VAL A 214 15.48 -13.80 3.15
C VAL A 214 16.30 -13.60 4.43
N ASP A 215 15.70 -13.84 5.61
CA ASP A 215 16.30 -13.51 6.91
C ASP A 215 16.82 -12.07 7.00
N SER A 216 16.15 -11.16 6.30
CA SER A 216 16.64 -9.83 5.99
C SER A 216 15.58 -8.78 6.32
N PRO A 217 15.29 -8.51 7.61
CA PRO A 217 14.30 -7.52 8.00
C PRO A 217 14.70 -6.10 7.59
N VAL A 218 13.74 -5.30 7.15
CA VAL A 218 13.92 -3.86 7.01
C VAL A 218 14.08 -3.25 8.42
N LEU A 219 15.14 -2.50 8.65
CA LEU A 219 15.45 -1.85 9.93
C LEU A 219 15.11 -0.37 9.93
N GLY A 220 15.15 0.29 8.78
CA GLY A 220 14.87 1.70 8.61
C GLY A 220 14.73 2.09 7.16
N LEU A 221 14.07 3.22 6.91
CA LEU A 221 13.92 3.80 5.57
C LEU A 221 14.17 5.30 5.64
N GLU A 222 15.03 5.76 4.76
CA GLU A 222 15.22 7.18 4.49
C GLU A 222 14.87 7.49 3.02
N LYS A 223 14.81 8.76 2.65
CA LYS A 223 14.42 9.20 1.29
C LYS A 223 15.26 8.61 0.16
N LYS A 224 16.48 8.13 0.47
CA LYS A 224 17.45 7.71 -0.54
C LYS A 224 17.98 6.30 -0.34
N HIS A 225 17.63 5.65 0.73
CA HIS A 225 18.09 4.29 1.02
C HIS A 225 17.21 3.57 2.03
N VAL A 226 17.25 2.25 1.98
CA VAL A 226 16.69 1.34 2.98
C VAL A 226 17.82 0.61 3.70
N GLU A 227 17.69 0.48 5.01
CA GLU A 227 18.58 -0.32 5.85
C GLU A 227 17.98 -1.71 6.02
N ILE A 228 18.74 -2.73 5.65
CA ILE A 228 18.35 -4.13 5.71
C ILE A 228 19.26 -4.85 6.69
N GLY A 229 18.66 -5.54 7.66
CA GLY A 229 19.35 -6.33 8.67
C GLY A 229 19.61 -7.78 8.24
N GLY A 230 19.77 -8.66 9.24
CA GLY A 230 20.00 -10.08 9.03
C GLY A 230 21.47 -10.49 9.09
N GLN A 231 21.81 -11.64 8.51
CA GLN A 231 23.18 -12.18 8.56
C GLN A 231 24.18 -11.33 7.75
N ASN A 232 23.72 -10.71 6.67
CA ASN A 232 24.50 -9.82 5.82
C ASN A 232 23.83 -8.44 5.74
N PRO A 233 23.93 -7.65 6.82
CA PRO A 233 23.27 -6.35 6.86
C PRO A 233 23.87 -5.44 5.80
N ARG A 234 23.01 -4.73 5.08
CA ARG A 234 23.45 -3.76 4.09
C ARG A 234 22.48 -2.58 3.94
N ARG A 235 23.02 -1.51 3.47
CA ARG A 235 22.27 -0.37 2.97
C ARG A 235 22.05 -0.54 1.46
N VAL A 236 20.80 -0.40 1.02
CA VAL A 236 20.44 -0.37 -0.41
C VAL A 236 20.02 1.05 -0.77
N ASP A 237 20.76 1.68 -1.66
CA ASP A 237 20.39 2.99 -2.19
C ASP A 237 19.22 2.83 -3.16
N THR A 238 18.10 3.39 -2.78
CA THR A 238 16.83 3.33 -3.53
C THR A 238 16.00 4.57 -3.24
N SER A 239 15.14 4.95 -4.18
CA SER A 239 14.10 5.95 -3.99
C SER A 239 12.71 5.31 -3.85
N THR A 240 12.63 3.97 -3.89
CA THR A 240 11.37 3.23 -3.92
C THR A 240 11.41 2.01 -3.01
N LEU A 241 10.63 2.05 -1.93
CA LEU A 241 10.29 0.88 -1.13
C LEU A 241 8.77 0.65 -1.19
N VAL A 242 8.35 -0.46 -1.80
CA VAL A 242 6.96 -0.90 -1.76
C VAL A 242 6.77 -1.82 -0.56
N TRP A 243 5.77 -1.51 0.28
CA TRP A 243 5.51 -2.24 1.50
C TRP A 243 4.36 -3.22 1.34
N ALA A 244 4.68 -4.51 1.29
CA ALA A 244 3.74 -5.64 1.25
C ALA A 244 3.90 -6.58 2.47
N ALA A 245 4.57 -6.12 3.54
CA ALA A 245 5.06 -6.96 4.64
C ALA A 245 4.06 -7.15 5.80
N GLY A 246 2.79 -6.86 5.60
CA GLY A 246 1.80 -7.22 6.61
C GLY A 246 0.66 -6.22 6.79
N VAL A 247 -0.37 -6.71 7.44
CA VAL A 247 -1.58 -5.96 7.78
C VAL A 247 -1.87 -6.10 9.28
N LYS A 248 -2.49 -5.09 9.85
CA LYS A 248 -3.03 -5.09 11.21
C LYS A 248 -4.53 -4.83 11.19
N SER A 249 -5.22 -5.14 12.28
CA SER A 249 -6.62 -4.79 12.46
C SER A 249 -6.82 -3.26 12.38
N ASN A 250 -8.02 -2.85 11.97
CA ASN A 250 -8.39 -1.44 11.97
C ASN A 250 -8.48 -0.91 13.41
N GLU A 251 -7.90 0.28 13.64
CA GLU A 251 -7.85 0.92 14.97
C GLU A 251 -9.25 1.17 15.57
N LEU A 252 -10.29 1.28 14.74
CA LEU A 252 -11.67 1.37 15.21
C LEU A 252 -12.08 0.18 16.09
N LEU A 253 -11.46 -1.00 15.89
CA LEU A 253 -11.75 -2.20 16.67
C LEU A 253 -11.06 -2.22 18.03
N ASP A 254 -9.96 -1.48 18.20
CA ASP A 254 -9.21 -1.46 19.46
C ASP A 254 -10.00 -0.77 20.59
N ASP A 255 -10.84 0.21 20.24
CA ASP A 255 -11.68 0.94 21.19
C ASP A 255 -12.93 0.15 21.65
N LEU A 256 -13.22 -1.00 21.04
CA LEU A 256 -14.48 -1.71 21.28
C LEU A 256 -14.42 -2.75 22.40
N ASN A 257 -13.26 -3.01 23.00
CA ASN A 257 -13.06 -4.03 24.04
C ASN A 257 -13.71 -5.39 23.70
N LEU A 258 -13.69 -5.77 22.43
CA LEU A 258 -14.19 -7.07 21.98
C LEU A 258 -13.16 -8.16 22.33
N GLU A 259 -13.66 -9.32 22.76
CA GLU A 259 -12.81 -10.51 22.85
C GLU A 259 -12.21 -10.82 21.46
N LYS A 260 -10.88 -10.98 21.43
CA LYS A 260 -10.11 -11.25 20.19
C LYS A 260 -10.02 -12.75 19.97
#